data_52e2e132575ef8af71cba83fc6e2fda4
#
_entry.id   52e2e132575ef8af71cba83fc6e2fda4
#
_cell.length_a   1.000
_cell.length_b   1.000
_cell.length_c   1.000
_cell.angle_alpha   90.00
_cell.angle_beta   90.00
_cell.angle_gamma   90.00
#
_symmetry.space_group_name_H-M   'P 1'
#
loop_
_entity.id
_entity.type
_entity.pdbx_description
1 polymer ?
#
loop_
_entity_poly.entity_id
_entity_poly.type
_entity_poly.pdbx_seq_one_letter_code
_entity_poly.pdbx_strand_id
1 'polypeptide(L)'
;MHDELAARHRAIALRLAGRPVQAICAAVGRSKFWFHKWWGRYLQAGPPGLYDLTRAHHHVAQRIPPELERAILSIRRRLQAHATPATRYGLTGAATIRAELKALGIRPLPSERTIERVLQRNGLTAPRVRLAPLLPRQDYPGPQARASNELHEVDLVGPIYLKGSGRRYYIWVCKDAFDGAVCLRLAYSRKMDEVLWFLGECWKDLGIPEQVQLDNARELSGWGPAARTLSRVIRLCLRFGVGPVFIPAGEPQFNGGVENFNGWFQEPLFDRRYTRPGDLRRELARLQEAVNTQHIHPRLGGQTPAQHRRGLRLRKLPASFEVPTGRLPLAEGQVTFIRRVSVAGTVSVLSQSYRVGKRHRGLYLRLVVDTGRGQLTAYLNGRVLKRWPYKLLND
;
A
#
# COMPACT_ATOMS: atom_id res chain seq x y z
N MET A 1 -10.49 -39.44 -10.40
CA MET A 1 -9.75 -40.10 -9.30
C MET A 1 -10.57 -41.18 -8.60
N HIS A 2 -11.87 -41.00 -8.33
CA HIS A 2 -12.71 -42.02 -7.67
C HIS A 2 -12.85 -43.32 -8.47
N ASP A 3 -12.86 -43.26 -9.80
CA ASP A 3 -13.05 -44.42 -10.69
C ASP A 3 -11.84 -45.39 -10.65
N GLU A 4 -10.61 -44.89 -10.59
CA GLU A 4 -9.40 -45.73 -10.61
C GLU A 4 -9.20 -46.55 -9.34
N LEU A 5 -9.47 -45.95 -8.17
CA LEU A 5 -9.39 -46.65 -6.88
C LEU A 5 -10.47 -47.74 -6.78
N ALA A 6 -11.71 -47.46 -7.26
CA ALA A 6 -12.78 -48.42 -7.34
C ALA A 6 -12.42 -49.60 -8.25
N ALA A 7 -11.79 -49.37 -9.39
CA ALA A 7 -11.31 -50.41 -10.28
C ALA A 7 -10.25 -51.32 -9.59
N ARG A 8 -9.33 -50.75 -8.80
CA ARG A 8 -8.35 -51.49 -8.04
C ARG A 8 -9.03 -52.42 -7.00
N HIS A 9 -9.91 -51.86 -6.19
CA HIS A 9 -10.67 -52.67 -5.20
C HIS A 9 -11.46 -53.79 -5.87
N ARG A 10 -12.16 -53.50 -6.99
CA ARG A 10 -12.90 -54.52 -7.73
C ARG A 10 -12.03 -55.64 -8.26
N ALA A 11 -10.84 -55.30 -8.81
CA ALA A 11 -9.89 -56.29 -9.32
C ALA A 11 -9.38 -57.20 -8.22
N ILE A 12 -9.05 -56.66 -7.03
CA ILE A 12 -8.62 -57.44 -5.87
C ILE A 12 -9.72 -58.36 -5.36
N ALA A 13 -10.97 -57.85 -5.23
CA ALA A 13 -12.11 -58.63 -4.78
C ALA A 13 -12.36 -59.84 -5.73
N LEU A 14 -12.31 -59.61 -7.05
CA LEU A 14 -12.45 -60.70 -8.05
C LEU A 14 -11.32 -61.73 -7.93
N ARG A 15 -10.10 -61.30 -7.64
CA ARG A 15 -8.97 -62.23 -7.43
C ARG A 15 -9.13 -63.07 -6.17
N LEU A 16 -9.53 -62.49 -5.07
CA LEU A 16 -9.83 -63.20 -3.82
C LEU A 16 -11.00 -64.18 -3.98
N ALA A 17 -11.93 -63.90 -4.86
CA ALA A 17 -13.02 -64.77 -5.27
C ALA A 17 -12.58 -65.88 -6.28
N GLY A 18 -11.26 -66.08 -6.52
CA GLY A 18 -10.73 -67.15 -7.35
C GLY A 18 -10.81 -66.91 -8.88
N ARG A 19 -11.19 -65.71 -9.37
CA ARG A 19 -11.31 -65.46 -10.80
C ARG A 19 -9.96 -65.45 -11.50
N PRO A 20 -9.86 -65.99 -12.72
CA PRO A 20 -8.62 -65.95 -13.50
C PRO A 20 -8.29 -64.54 -13.95
N VAL A 21 -7.00 -64.20 -14.01
CA VAL A 21 -6.49 -62.85 -14.30
C VAL A 21 -7.01 -62.28 -15.58
N GLN A 22 -7.19 -63.12 -16.61
CA GLN A 22 -7.73 -62.65 -17.92
C GLN A 22 -9.18 -62.15 -17.79
N ALA A 23 -9.99 -62.86 -17.04
CA ALA A 23 -11.39 -62.47 -16.79
C ALA A 23 -11.48 -61.18 -15.92
N ILE A 24 -10.56 -61.01 -14.93
CA ILE A 24 -10.46 -59.82 -14.10
C ILE A 24 -10.10 -58.62 -14.98
N CYS A 25 -9.07 -58.72 -15.82
CA CYS A 25 -8.67 -57.68 -16.71
C CYS A 25 -9.77 -57.23 -17.66
N ALA A 26 -10.54 -58.18 -18.20
CA ALA A 26 -11.72 -57.89 -19.05
C ALA A 26 -12.80 -57.15 -18.23
N ALA A 27 -13.08 -57.61 -17.01
CA ALA A 27 -14.13 -57.04 -16.15
C ALA A 27 -13.84 -55.60 -15.64
N VAL A 28 -12.56 -55.24 -15.49
CA VAL A 28 -12.15 -53.87 -15.05
C VAL A 28 -11.60 -53.00 -16.14
N GLY A 29 -11.48 -53.53 -17.41
CA GLY A 29 -10.96 -52.78 -18.53
C GLY A 29 -9.49 -52.36 -18.38
N ARG A 30 -8.66 -53.24 -17.77
CA ARG A 30 -7.23 -52.92 -17.48
C ARG A 30 -6.31 -54.06 -17.95
N SER A 31 -5.02 -53.73 -18.19
CA SER A 31 -4.00 -54.68 -18.66
C SER A 31 -3.58 -55.66 -17.53
N LYS A 32 -3.01 -56.83 -17.95
CA LYS A 32 -2.37 -57.78 -17.00
C LYS A 32 -1.29 -57.15 -16.18
N PHE A 33 -0.45 -56.23 -16.80
CA PHE A 33 0.58 -55.52 -16.08
C PHE A 33 0.00 -54.62 -14.97
N TRP A 34 -1.07 -53.90 -15.26
CA TRP A 34 -1.80 -53.07 -14.28
C TRP A 34 -2.30 -53.95 -13.13
N PHE A 35 -2.92 -55.12 -13.40
CA PHE A 35 -3.39 -56.04 -12.38
C PHE A 35 -2.27 -56.55 -11.51
N HIS A 36 -1.18 -57.06 -12.06
CA HIS A 36 -0.06 -57.60 -11.29
C HIS A 36 0.62 -56.54 -10.42
N LYS A 37 0.72 -55.31 -10.90
CA LYS A 37 1.23 -54.17 -10.13
C LYS A 37 0.40 -53.97 -8.83
N TRP A 38 -0.92 -53.94 -8.95
CA TRP A 38 -1.79 -53.66 -7.82
C TRP A 38 -1.99 -54.88 -6.92
N TRP A 39 -1.98 -56.07 -7.49
CA TRP A 39 -2.01 -57.31 -6.75
C TRP A 39 -0.75 -57.47 -5.88
N GLY A 40 0.44 -57.23 -6.41
CA GLY A 40 1.68 -57.25 -5.66
C GLY A 40 1.69 -56.25 -4.49
N ARG A 41 1.20 -55.03 -4.72
CA ARG A 41 1.08 -54.03 -3.65
C ARG A 41 0.06 -54.41 -2.58
N TYR A 42 -1.02 -55.05 -2.97
CA TYR A 42 -2.00 -55.55 -2.03
C TYR A 42 -1.41 -56.67 -1.16
N LEU A 43 -0.64 -57.60 -1.74
CA LEU A 43 0.02 -58.69 -0.99
C LEU A 43 1.06 -58.14 0.02
N GLN A 44 1.72 -57.04 -0.30
CA GLN A 44 2.73 -56.44 0.58
C GLN A 44 2.14 -55.59 1.70
N ALA A 45 1.11 -54.81 1.42
CA ALA A 45 0.61 -53.79 2.34
C ALA A 45 -0.90 -53.85 2.61
N GLY A 46 -1.60 -54.88 2.11
CA GLY A 46 -3.06 -54.98 2.24
C GLY A 46 -3.83 -53.90 1.52
N PRO A 47 -5.05 -53.57 1.97
CA PRO A 47 -5.89 -52.53 1.37
C PRO A 47 -5.18 -51.14 1.22
N PRO A 48 -4.35 -50.68 2.20
CA PRO A 48 -3.55 -49.45 2.03
C PRO A 48 -2.64 -49.45 0.80
N GLY A 49 -2.19 -50.62 0.34
CA GLY A 49 -1.37 -50.76 -0.87
C GLY A 49 -2.05 -50.33 -2.16
N LEU A 50 -3.38 -50.21 -2.16
CA LEU A 50 -4.17 -49.81 -3.33
C LEU A 50 -4.24 -48.29 -3.53
N TYR A 51 -3.80 -47.50 -2.55
CA TYR A 51 -3.72 -46.04 -2.71
C TYR A 51 -2.46 -45.62 -3.47
N ASP A 52 -2.53 -44.49 -4.15
CA ASP A 52 -1.36 -43.96 -4.79
C ASP A 52 -0.34 -43.49 -3.77
N LEU A 53 0.92 -43.88 -3.99
CA LEU A 53 2.02 -43.37 -3.17
C LEU A 53 2.22 -41.89 -3.50
N THR A 54 2.60 -41.12 -2.50
CA THR A 54 2.98 -39.72 -2.70
C THR A 54 4.09 -39.62 -3.74
N ARG A 55 3.94 -38.68 -4.68
CA ARG A 55 4.99 -38.34 -5.65
C ARG A 55 5.92 -37.26 -5.12
N ALA A 56 5.74 -36.84 -3.86
CA ALA A 56 6.63 -35.87 -3.22
C ALA A 56 8.04 -36.46 -3.09
N HIS A 57 9.04 -35.65 -3.37
CA HIS A 57 10.42 -36.01 -3.17
C HIS A 57 10.67 -36.32 -1.68
N HIS A 58 11.24 -37.48 -1.37
CA HIS A 58 11.59 -37.87 0.01
C HIS A 58 12.69 -36.99 0.59
N HIS A 59 13.58 -36.45 -0.26
CA HIS A 59 14.59 -35.48 0.12
C HIS A 59 14.46 -34.23 -0.72
N VAL A 60 14.08 -33.12 -0.10
CA VAL A 60 14.13 -31.79 -0.71
C VAL A 60 15.48 -31.19 -0.31
N ALA A 61 16.47 -31.30 -1.20
CA ALA A 61 17.84 -30.84 -0.97
C ALA A 61 17.97 -29.38 -0.50
N GLN A 62 16.94 -28.56 -0.72
CA GLN A 62 16.90 -27.15 -0.35
C GLN A 62 15.97 -26.84 0.83
N ARG A 63 15.58 -27.85 1.61
CA ARG A 63 14.77 -27.59 2.81
C ARG A 63 15.65 -26.95 3.88
N ILE A 64 15.17 -25.83 4.42
CA ILE A 64 15.88 -25.17 5.52
C ILE A 64 15.92 -26.06 6.77
N PRO A 65 16.97 -25.94 7.62
CA PRO A 65 17.08 -26.69 8.86
C PRO A 65 15.86 -26.45 9.78
N PRO A 66 15.41 -27.47 10.54
CA PRO A 66 14.27 -27.34 11.45
C PRO A 66 14.45 -26.24 12.50
N GLU A 67 15.69 -25.99 12.94
CA GLU A 67 16.03 -24.93 13.90
C GLU A 67 15.75 -23.56 13.32
N LEU A 68 16.12 -23.33 12.06
CA LEU A 68 15.87 -22.07 11.36
C LEU A 68 14.37 -21.86 11.11
N GLU A 69 13.64 -22.95 10.80
CA GLU A 69 12.19 -22.88 10.68
C GLU A 69 11.54 -22.47 12.01
N ARG A 70 11.95 -23.10 13.12
CA ARG A 70 11.47 -22.75 14.46
C ARG A 70 11.77 -21.31 14.83
N ALA A 71 12.96 -20.81 14.50
CA ALA A 71 13.34 -19.41 14.73
C ALA A 71 12.42 -18.44 13.95
N ILE A 72 12.15 -18.71 12.67
CA ILE A 72 11.23 -17.90 11.85
C ILE A 72 9.84 -17.85 12.48
N LEU A 73 9.30 -19.00 12.90
CA LEU A 73 7.97 -19.11 13.49
C LEU A 73 7.90 -18.39 14.85
N SER A 74 8.93 -18.52 15.68
CA SER A 74 9.03 -17.85 16.98
C SER A 74 9.05 -16.33 16.80
N ILE A 75 9.89 -15.80 15.90
CA ILE A 75 9.95 -14.37 15.59
C ILE A 75 8.57 -13.89 15.09
N ARG A 76 7.95 -14.61 14.15
CA ARG A 76 6.64 -14.24 13.61
C ARG A 76 5.58 -14.14 14.71
N ARG A 77 5.47 -15.12 15.61
CA ARG A 77 4.51 -15.12 16.71
C ARG A 77 4.76 -13.97 17.68
N ARG A 78 6.03 -13.70 18.01
CA ARG A 78 6.41 -12.57 18.87
C ARG A 78 6.02 -11.23 18.26
N LEU A 79 6.28 -11.05 16.97
CA LEU A 79 5.90 -9.81 16.25
C LEU A 79 4.38 -9.66 16.16
N GLN A 80 3.64 -10.74 15.90
CA GLN A 80 2.17 -10.73 15.83
C GLN A 80 1.48 -10.47 17.16
N ALA A 81 2.14 -10.80 18.28
CA ALA A 81 1.57 -10.55 19.59
C ALA A 81 1.43 -9.07 19.92
N HIS A 82 2.19 -8.18 19.26
CA HIS A 82 2.20 -6.72 19.48
C HIS A 82 2.26 -6.30 20.96
N ALA A 83 2.81 -7.20 21.80
CA ALA A 83 2.71 -7.11 23.26
C ALA A 83 3.64 -6.10 23.89
N THR A 84 4.68 -5.65 23.19
CA THR A 84 5.66 -4.69 23.69
C THR A 84 5.61 -3.37 22.92
N PRO A 85 6.07 -2.26 23.50
CA PRO A 85 6.19 -0.99 22.76
C PRO A 85 6.99 -1.11 21.46
N ALA A 86 8.00 -1.97 21.42
CA ALA A 86 8.82 -2.21 20.24
C ALA A 86 8.10 -3.01 19.13
N THR A 87 7.15 -3.87 19.50
CA THR A 87 6.42 -4.70 18.52
C THR A 87 5.04 -4.16 18.17
N ARG A 88 4.50 -3.22 18.96
CA ARG A 88 3.13 -2.73 18.83
C ARG A 88 2.78 -2.24 17.42
N TYR A 89 3.66 -1.50 16.80
CA TYR A 89 3.50 -1.01 15.43
C TYR A 89 4.50 -1.67 14.46
N GLY A 90 5.09 -2.81 14.86
CA GLY A 90 6.05 -3.55 14.07
C GLY A 90 5.40 -4.24 12.88
N LEU A 91 6.10 -4.24 11.74
CA LEU A 91 5.73 -5.09 10.62
C LEU A 91 6.05 -6.55 10.93
N THR A 92 5.19 -7.44 10.47
CA THR A 92 5.30 -8.89 10.74
C THR A 92 5.71 -9.69 9.50
N GLY A 93 6.10 -9.01 8.42
CA GLY A 93 6.43 -9.61 7.12
C GLY A 93 7.81 -10.27 7.05
N ALA A 94 8.09 -10.93 5.94
CA ALA A 94 9.33 -11.67 5.70
C ALA A 94 10.59 -10.80 5.80
N ALA A 95 10.53 -9.55 5.33
CA ALA A 95 11.65 -8.60 5.42
C ALA A 95 12.04 -8.31 6.88
N THR A 96 11.05 -8.05 7.75
CA THR A 96 11.28 -7.81 9.18
C THR A 96 11.84 -9.05 9.86
N ILE A 97 11.27 -10.24 9.60
CA ILE A 97 11.78 -11.50 10.15
C ILE A 97 13.22 -11.74 9.70
N ARG A 98 13.54 -11.46 8.45
CA ARG A 98 14.90 -11.60 7.92
C ARG A 98 15.90 -10.66 8.60
N ALA A 99 15.48 -9.43 8.89
CA ALA A 99 16.31 -8.49 9.64
C ALA A 99 16.56 -8.94 11.09
N GLU A 100 15.54 -9.47 11.75
CA GLU A 100 15.67 -10.05 13.09
C GLU A 100 16.63 -11.27 13.10
N LEU A 101 16.50 -12.18 12.13
CA LEU A 101 17.42 -13.32 11.97
C LEU A 101 18.87 -12.83 11.76
N LYS A 102 19.05 -11.76 10.97
CA LYS A 102 20.36 -11.13 10.77
C LYS A 102 20.91 -10.55 12.07
N ALA A 103 20.08 -9.86 12.85
CA ALA A 103 20.46 -9.29 14.14
C ALA A 103 20.85 -10.36 15.17
N LEU A 104 20.19 -11.55 15.12
CA LEU A 104 20.53 -12.72 15.93
C LEU A 104 21.78 -13.47 15.44
N GLY A 105 22.47 -13.00 14.40
CA GLY A 105 23.66 -13.62 13.86
C GLY A 105 23.43 -14.93 13.11
N ILE A 106 22.19 -15.29 12.78
CA ILE A 106 21.87 -16.57 12.13
C ILE A 106 22.44 -16.61 10.70
N ARG A 107 23.15 -17.70 10.39
CA ARG A 107 23.79 -17.96 9.10
C ARG A 107 23.55 -19.43 8.69
N PRO A 108 23.31 -19.74 7.38
CA PRO A 108 23.05 -18.80 6.27
C PRO A 108 21.71 -18.08 6.41
N LEU A 109 21.64 -16.81 5.99
CA LEU A 109 20.43 -16.01 6.07
C LEU A 109 19.46 -16.40 4.93
N PRO A 110 18.22 -16.84 5.23
CA PRO A 110 17.25 -17.23 4.20
C PRO A 110 16.77 -16.04 3.38
N SER A 111 16.35 -16.30 2.13
CA SER A 111 15.67 -15.29 1.33
C SER A 111 14.27 -14.97 1.89
N GLU A 112 13.76 -13.77 1.62
CA GLU A 112 12.39 -13.40 2.00
C GLU A 112 11.35 -14.39 1.44
N ARG A 113 11.53 -14.85 0.20
CA ARG A 113 10.66 -15.87 -0.41
C ARG A 113 10.70 -17.21 0.34
N THR A 114 11.86 -17.59 0.87
CA THR A 114 11.99 -18.80 1.71
C THR A 114 11.20 -18.62 3.01
N ILE A 115 11.33 -17.45 3.65
CA ILE A 115 10.56 -17.11 4.86
C ILE A 115 9.06 -17.12 4.57
N GLU A 116 8.61 -16.50 3.47
CA GLU A 116 7.19 -16.51 3.06
C GLU A 116 6.65 -17.93 2.88
N ARG A 117 7.42 -18.83 2.24
CA ARG A 117 7.04 -20.25 2.09
C ARG A 117 6.92 -20.97 3.43
N VAL A 118 7.82 -20.68 4.37
CA VAL A 118 7.73 -21.22 5.74
C VAL A 118 6.44 -20.75 6.42
N LEU A 119 6.16 -19.46 6.37
CA LEU A 119 4.95 -18.89 6.96
C LEU A 119 3.69 -19.49 6.34
N GLN A 120 3.66 -19.63 5.00
CA GLN A 120 2.54 -20.16 4.25
C GLN A 120 2.24 -21.64 4.62
N ARG A 121 3.27 -22.50 4.63
CA ARG A 121 3.08 -23.93 4.97
C ARG A 121 2.66 -24.15 6.42
N ASN A 122 2.96 -23.19 7.31
CA ASN A 122 2.53 -23.22 8.71
C ASN A 122 1.24 -22.42 8.97
N GLY A 123 0.50 -22.02 7.93
CA GLY A 123 -0.78 -21.33 8.06
C GLY A 123 -0.71 -19.91 8.65
N LEU A 124 0.49 -19.28 8.68
CA LEU A 124 0.70 -17.95 9.25
C LEU A 124 0.56 -16.80 8.23
N THR A 125 0.17 -17.12 6.99
CA THR A 125 -0.17 -16.14 5.95
C THR A 125 -1.44 -16.60 5.23
N ALA A 126 -2.38 -15.67 5.03
CA ALA A 126 -3.53 -15.93 4.18
C ALA A 126 -3.10 -16.01 2.70
N PRO A 127 -3.72 -16.87 1.89
CA PRO A 127 -3.52 -16.87 0.44
C PRO A 127 -3.89 -15.50 -0.12
N ARG A 128 -3.00 -14.88 -0.88
CA ARG A 128 -3.33 -13.65 -1.60
C ARG A 128 -4.26 -13.99 -2.76
N VAL A 129 -5.54 -13.73 -2.60
CA VAL A 129 -6.47 -13.75 -3.72
C VAL A 129 -6.17 -12.56 -4.60
N ARG A 130 -5.52 -12.78 -5.74
CA ARG A 130 -5.39 -11.76 -6.78
C ARG A 130 -6.72 -11.67 -7.51
N LEU A 131 -7.56 -10.71 -7.13
CA LEU A 131 -8.68 -10.33 -7.96
C LEU A 131 -8.10 -9.71 -9.24
N ALA A 132 -8.43 -10.30 -10.39
CA ALA A 132 -8.10 -9.69 -11.67
C ALA A 132 -8.82 -8.33 -11.74
N PRO A 133 -8.17 -7.25 -12.20
CA PRO A 133 -8.85 -5.98 -12.36
C PRO A 133 -10.00 -6.18 -13.35
N LEU A 134 -11.21 -5.79 -12.95
CA LEU A 134 -12.44 -5.91 -13.75
C LEU A 134 -12.39 -5.08 -15.05
N LEU A 135 -11.50 -4.09 -15.11
CA LEU A 135 -11.31 -3.22 -16.27
C LEU A 135 -9.81 -3.02 -16.52
N PRO A 136 -9.39 -2.79 -17.79
CA PRO A 136 -8.02 -2.40 -18.10
C PRO A 136 -7.63 -1.16 -17.28
N ARG A 137 -6.42 -1.17 -16.71
CA ARG A 137 -5.88 0.02 -16.04
C ARG A 137 -5.82 1.15 -17.09
N GLN A 138 -6.58 2.21 -16.84
CA GLN A 138 -6.40 3.44 -17.61
C GLN A 138 -5.07 4.09 -17.21
N ASP A 139 -4.36 4.65 -18.20
CA ASP A 139 -3.14 5.43 -17.95
C ASP A 139 -3.46 6.63 -17.06
N TYR A 140 -2.95 6.58 -15.84
CA TYR A 140 -3.12 7.64 -14.86
C TYR A 140 -1.85 8.50 -14.80
N PRO A 141 -1.92 9.79 -15.14
CA PRO A 141 -0.75 10.68 -15.24
C PRO A 141 -0.35 11.25 -13.88
N GLY A 142 -0.42 10.46 -12.79
CA GLY A 142 -0.02 10.86 -11.45
C GLY A 142 1.50 10.98 -11.31
N PRO A 143 1.97 11.78 -10.35
CA PRO A 143 3.38 11.88 -10.04
C PRO A 143 3.91 10.56 -9.49
N GLN A 144 5.19 10.30 -9.75
CA GLN A 144 5.91 9.15 -9.21
C GLN A 144 7.20 9.63 -8.56
N ALA A 145 7.41 9.26 -7.30
CA ALA A 145 8.64 9.57 -6.59
C ALA A 145 9.74 8.56 -6.92
N ARG A 146 10.94 9.05 -7.16
CA ARG A 146 12.19 8.30 -7.39
C ARG A 146 13.22 8.53 -6.29
N ALA A 147 13.04 9.59 -5.51
CA ALA A 147 13.86 9.94 -4.37
C ALA A 147 13.01 10.51 -3.22
N SER A 148 13.59 10.54 -2.04
CA SER A 148 12.97 11.13 -0.84
C SER A 148 12.67 12.62 -1.08
N ASN A 149 11.53 13.06 -0.61
CA ASN A 149 11.00 14.42 -0.76
C ASN A 149 10.70 14.87 -2.19
N GLU A 150 10.67 13.98 -3.19
CA GLU A 150 10.08 14.33 -4.49
C GLU A 150 8.56 14.45 -4.40
N LEU A 151 7.91 13.59 -3.62
CA LEU A 151 6.46 13.57 -3.48
C LEU A 151 6.03 13.22 -2.06
N HIS A 152 5.26 14.11 -1.45
CA HIS A 152 4.51 13.81 -0.24
C HIS A 152 3.03 13.55 -0.57
N GLU A 153 2.47 12.46 -0.08
CA GLU A 153 1.04 12.16 -0.12
C GLU A 153 0.41 12.58 1.20
N VAL A 154 -0.61 13.42 1.15
CA VAL A 154 -1.31 13.95 2.34
C VAL A 154 -2.76 13.51 2.33
N ASP A 155 -3.24 13.06 3.49
CA ASP A 155 -4.62 12.62 3.68
C ASP A 155 -5.11 12.92 5.10
N LEU A 156 -6.43 12.82 5.29
CA LEU A 156 -7.11 13.08 6.55
C LEU A 156 -7.96 11.88 6.98
N VAL A 157 -7.61 11.29 8.10
CA VAL A 157 -8.36 10.19 8.72
C VAL A 157 -9.35 10.74 9.75
N GLY A 158 -10.59 10.29 9.68
CA GLY A 158 -11.63 10.65 10.66
C GLY A 158 -12.98 10.98 10.01
N PRO A 159 -13.99 11.37 10.81
CA PRO A 159 -13.91 11.80 12.20
C PRO A 159 -13.68 10.64 13.19
N ILE A 160 -12.94 10.94 14.25
CA ILE A 160 -12.64 10.04 15.36
C ILE A 160 -13.32 10.58 16.60
N TYR A 161 -13.92 9.69 17.40
CA TYR A 161 -14.57 10.05 18.67
C TYR A 161 -13.82 9.39 19.82
N LEU A 162 -13.47 10.18 20.84
CA LEU A 162 -12.90 9.65 22.06
C LEU A 162 -14.01 9.19 23.00
N LYS A 163 -13.72 8.20 23.85
CA LYS A 163 -14.68 7.68 24.82
C LYS A 163 -15.13 8.80 25.76
N GLY A 164 -16.44 8.98 25.86
CA GLY A 164 -17.04 10.03 26.71
C GLY A 164 -16.99 11.44 26.13
N SER A 165 -16.59 11.60 24.85
CA SER A 165 -16.57 12.91 24.19
C SER A 165 -17.36 12.88 22.89
N GLY A 166 -18.31 13.80 22.72
CA GLY A 166 -19.00 14.02 21.43
C GLY A 166 -18.21 14.85 20.44
N ARG A 167 -17.01 15.29 20.81
CA ARG A 167 -16.16 16.11 19.95
C ARG A 167 -15.52 15.27 18.84
N ARG A 168 -15.46 15.82 17.63
CA ARG A 168 -14.79 15.22 16.47
C ARG A 168 -13.30 15.54 16.49
N TYR A 169 -12.48 14.51 16.26
CA TYR A 169 -11.05 14.63 16.08
C TYR A 169 -10.68 14.05 14.73
N TYR A 170 -9.52 14.42 14.22
CA TYR A 170 -8.99 13.95 12.94
C TYR A 170 -7.50 13.67 13.08
N ILE A 171 -6.96 12.87 12.18
CA ILE A 171 -5.52 12.65 12.07
C ILE A 171 -5.09 13.10 10.68
N TRP A 172 -4.29 14.15 10.63
CA TRP A 172 -3.56 14.48 9.42
C TRP A 172 -2.40 13.51 9.25
N VAL A 173 -2.28 12.96 8.04
CA VAL A 173 -1.27 11.99 7.63
C VAL A 173 -0.51 12.56 6.45
N CYS A 174 0.80 12.62 6.55
CA CYS A 174 1.70 12.88 5.44
C CYS A 174 2.66 11.70 5.31
N LYS A 175 2.84 11.21 4.10
CA LYS A 175 3.74 10.11 3.79
C LYS A 175 4.60 10.47 2.60
N ASP A 176 5.90 10.28 2.72
CA ASP A 176 6.81 10.31 1.57
C ASP A 176 6.55 9.08 0.68
N ALA A 177 6.28 9.33 -0.59
CA ALA A 177 5.90 8.28 -1.54
C ALA A 177 7.08 7.36 -1.93
N PHE A 178 8.32 7.81 -1.74
CA PHE A 178 9.51 7.03 -2.06
C PHE A 178 9.98 6.18 -0.88
N ASP A 179 10.33 6.81 0.24
CA ASP A 179 10.96 6.13 1.37
C ASP A 179 9.98 5.70 2.46
N GLY A 180 8.73 6.14 2.39
CA GLY A 180 7.68 5.77 3.31
C GLY A 180 7.75 6.43 4.68
N ALA A 181 8.60 7.46 4.86
CA ALA A 181 8.61 8.26 6.08
C ALA A 181 7.27 8.95 6.29
N VAL A 182 6.81 9.04 7.54
CA VAL A 182 5.50 9.60 7.85
C VAL A 182 5.59 10.74 8.88
N CYS A 183 4.66 11.68 8.77
CA CYS A 183 4.35 12.67 9.78
C CYS A 183 2.86 12.55 10.13
N LEU A 184 2.54 12.39 11.42
CA LEU A 184 1.19 12.19 11.92
C LEU A 184 0.87 13.26 12.96
N ARG A 185 -0.29 13.92 12.81
CA ARG A 185 -0.72 14.94 13.78
C ARG A 185 -2.21 14.80 14.09
N LEU A 186 -2.55 14.90 15.36
CA LEU A 186 -3.93 15.01 15.82
C LEU A 186 -4.45 16.41 15.51
N ALA A 187 -5.59 16.52 14.84
CA ALA A 187 -6.28 17.75 14.52
C ALA A 187 -7.66 17.83 15.16
N TYR A 188 -8.10 19.05 15.43
CA TYR A 188 -9.38 19.34 16.07
C TYR A 188 -10.45 19.78 15.08
N SER A 189 -10.05 20.06 13.85
CA SER A 189 -10.96 20.46 12.77
C SER A 189 -10.35 20.09 11.41
N ARG A 190 -11.14 20.29 10.35
CA ARG A 190 -10.69 20.18 8.95
C ARG A 190 -10.43 21.55 8.32
N LYS A 191 -10.42 22.60 9.13
CA LYS A 191 -10.27 23.97 8.63
C LYS A 191 -8.91 24.19 7.98
N MET A 192 -8.86 25.12 7.05
CA MET A 192 -7.64 25.44 6.28
C MET A 192 -6.43 25.76 7.16
N ASP A 193 -6.62 26.44 8.30
CA ASP A 193 -5.53 26.77 9.21
C ASP A 193 -4.88 25.52 9.85
N GLU A 194 -5.67 24.49 10.13
CA GLU A 194 -5.12 23.20 10.61
C GLU A 194 -4.28 22.50 9.54
N VAL A 195 -4.70 22.57 8.27
CA VAL A 195 -3.92 22.03 7.14
C VAL A 195 -2.60 22.77 6.99
N LEU A 196 -2.65 24.10 7.02
CA LEU A 196 -1.47 24.94 6.90
C LEU A 196 -0.47 24.68 8.03
N TRP A 197 -0.97 24.62 9.26
CA TRP A 197 -0.17 24.23 10.43
C TRP A 197 0.45 22.83 10.23
N PHE A 198 -0.36 21.86 9.81
CA PHE A 198 0.11 20.49 9.58
C PHE A 198 1.22 20.40 8.53
N LEU A 199 1.07 21.08 7.39
CA LEU A 199 2.12 21.13 6.36
C LEU A 199 3.41 21.75 6.92
N GLY A 200 3.30 22.79 7.72
CA GLY A 200 4.45 23.37 8.41
C GLY A 200 5.17 22.35 9.31
N GLU A 201 4.43 21.61 10.13
CA GLU A 201 4.98 20.55 10.96
C GLU A 201 5.63 19.43 10.15
N CYS A 202 4.99 19.00 9.07
CA CYS A 202 5.57 18.00 8.17
C CYS A 202 6.90 18.47 7.57
N TRP A 203 6.99 19.72 7.15
CA TRP A 203 8.19 20.24 6.52
C TRP A 203 9.32 20.53 7.52
N LYS A 204 9.02 20.68 8.80
CA LYS A 204 10.02 20.64 9.88
C LYS A 204 10.57 19.23 10.07
N ASP A 205 9.69 18.22 10.11
CA ASP A 205 10.06 16.82 10.37
C ASP A 205 10.71 16.16 9.15
N LEU A 206 9.94 16.04 8.05
CA LEU A 206 10.31 15.30 6.86
C LEU A 206 11.13 16.10 5.85
N GLY A 207 11.03 17.42 5.91
CA GLY A 207 11.60 18.32 4.90
C GLY A 207 10.56 18.77 3.87
N ILE A 208 10.92 19.80 3.13
CA ILE A 208 10.08 20.42 2.09
C ILE A 208 10.15 19.57 0.83
N PRO A 209 9.03 19.02 0.31
CA PRO A 209 9.05 18.20 -0.89
C PRO A 209 9.08 19.05 -2.17
N GLU A 210 9.34 18.41 -3.31
CA GLU A 210 9.14 19.04 -4.62
C GLU A 210 7.66 19.14 -4.96
N GLN A 211 6.88 18.10 -4.63
CA GLN A 211 5.44 18.05 -4.86
C GLN A 211 4.68 17.54 -3.64
N VAL A 212 3.47 18.01 -3.46
CA VAL A 212 2.53 17.48 -2.47
C VAL A 212 1.24 17.05 -3.14
N GLN A 213 0.85 15.79 -2.97
CA GLN A 213 -0.39 15.25 -3.49
C GLN A 213 -1.49 15.39 -2.44
N LEU A 214 -2.60 15.92 -2.88
CA LEU A 214 -3.75 16.30 -2.04
C LEU A 214 -5.04 15.81 -2.69
N ASP A 215 -6.05 15.57 -1.88
CA ASP A 215 -7.40 15.39 -2.39
C ASP A 215 -8.01 16.73 -2.87
N ASN A 216 -9.22 16.67 -3.41
CA ASN A 216 -9.93 17.87 -3.88
C ASN A 216 -10.84 18.51 -2.83
N ALA A 217 -10.63 18.26 -1.54
CA ALA A 217 -11.41 18.94 -0.50
C ALA A 217 -11.39 20.44 -0.69
N ARG A 218 -12.53 21.09 -0.43
CA ARG A 218 -12.69 22.54 -0.63
C ARG A 218 -11.66 23.35 0.14
N GLU A 219 -11.31 22.87 1.30
CA GLU A 219 -10.33 23.46 2.20
C GLU A 219 -8.91 23.47 1.59
N LEU A 220 -8.61 22.49 0.73
CA LEU A 220 -7.29 22.32 0.12
C LEU A 220 -7.16 23.05 -1.22
N SER A 221 -8.14 22.87 -2.09
CA SER A 221 -8.06 23.37 -3.47
C SER A 221 -8.51 24.82 -3.65
N GLY A 222 -9.26 25.39 -2.71
CA GLY A 222 -9.82 26.73 -2.85
C GLY A 222 -11.09 26.78 -3.68
N TRP A 223 -11.83 25.70 -3.73
CA TRP A 223 -13.16 25.64 -4.34
C TRP A 223 -14.11 26.57 -3.56
N GLY A 224 -14.17 27.83 -3.97
CA GLY A 224 -15.04 28.87 -3.46
C GLY A 224 -16.03 29.35 -4.52
N PRO A 225 -16.96 30.25 -4.16
CA PRO A 225 -17.87 30.88 -5.14
C PRO A 225 -17.13 31.72 -6.18
N ALA A 226 -15.92 32.19 -5.88
CA ALA A 226 -15.06 32.89 -6.82
C ALA A 226 -14.22 31.89 -7.65
N ALA A 227 -14.53 31.77 -8.93
CA ALA A 227 -13.71 31.02 -9.87
C ALA A 227 -12.28 31.58 -9.95
N ARG A 228 -11.28 30.71 -10.24
CA ARG A 228 -9.86 31.05 -10.41
C ARG A 228 -9.14 31.60 -9.19
N THR A 229 -9.63 31.35 -7.99
CA THR A 229 -8.91 31.70 -6.77
C THR A 229 -8.05 30.51 -6.30
N LEU A 230 -6.87 30.80 -5.79
CA LEU A 230 -5.98 29.81 -5.19
C LEU A 230 -6.09 29.84 -3.67
N SER A 231 -6.28 28.68 -3.06
CA SER A 231 -6.34 28.55 -1.60
C SER A 231 -5.04 28.99 -0.93
N ARG A 232 -5.11 29.31 0.36
CA ARG A 232 -3.91 29.58 1.18
C ARG A 232 -2.96 28.37 1.21
N VAL A 233 -3.48 27.14 1.10
CA VAL A 233 -2.67 25.91 1.00
C VAL A 233 -1.82 25.92 -0.27
N ILE A 234 -2.44 26.20 -1.43
CA ILE A 234 -1.71 26.34 -2.70
C ILE A 234 -0.67 27.45 -2.61
N ARG A 235 -1.02 28.61 -2.07
CA ARG A 235 -0.11 29.75 -1.93
C ARG A 235 1.07 29.44 -1.01
N LEU A 236 0.85 28.71 0.09
CA LEU A 236 1.92 28.24 0.96
C LEU A 236 2.86 27.31 0.20
N CYS A 237 2.32 26.32 -0.52
CA CYS A 237 3.12 25.41 -1.33
C CYS A 237 4.01 26.16 -2.32
N LEU A 238 3.41 27.04 -3.14
CA LEU A 238 4.14 27.79 -4.15
C LEU A 238 5.22 28.70 -3.54
N ARG A 239 4.96 29.32 -2.39
CA ARG A 239 5.94 30.16 -1.68
C ARG A 239 7.20 29.39 -1.31
N PHE A 240 7.09 28.09 -1.03
CA PHE A 240 8.23 27.22 -0.73
C PHE A 240 8.75 26.44 -1.94
N GLY A 241 8.26 26.75 -3.16
CA GLY A 241 8.63 26.05 -4.38
C GLY A 241 8.08 24.62 -4.45
N VAL A 242 7.01 24.32 -3.72
CA VAL A 242 6.33 23.02 -3.74
C VAL A 242 5.20 23.05 -4.76
N GLY A 243 5.17 22.08 -5.68
CA GLY A 243 4.10 21.92 -6.65
C GLY A 243 2.93 21.12 -6.07
N PRO A 244 1.76 21.73 -5.75
CA PRO A 244 0.61 20.94 -5.31
C PRO A 244 0.00 20.16 -6.48
N VAL A 245 -0.35 18.90 -6.23
CA VAL A 245 -0.97 17.98 -7.18
C VAL A 245 -2.31 17.53 -6.63
N PHE A 246 -3.40 17.83 -7.33
CA PHE A 246 -4.76 17.43 -6.94
C PHE A 246 -5.21 16.22 -7.73
N ILE A 247 -5.50 15.12 -7.04
CA ILE A 247 -6.04 13.89 -7.64
C ILE A 247 -7.44 14.12 -8.20
N PRO A 248 -8.01 13.22 -9.03
CA PRO A 248 -9.39 13.35 -9.51
C PRO A 248 -10.39 13.36 -8.35
N ALA A 249 -11.41 14.19 -8.46
CA ALA A 249 -12.46 14.26 -7.45
C ALA A 249 -13.26 12.95 -7.37
N GLY A 250 -13.48 12.45 -6.16
CA GLY A 250 -14.25 11.22 -5.94
C GLY A 250 -13.51 9.93 -6.30
N GLU A 251 -12.20 10.00 -6.53
CA GLU A 251 -11.38 8.84 -6.89
C GLU A 251 -10.20 8.68 -5.92
N PRO A 252 -10.46 8.34 -4.65
CA PRO A 252 -9.43 8.25 -3.61
C PRO A 252 -8.35 7.21 -3.93
N GLN A 253 -8.66 6.15 -4.68
CA GLN A 253 -7.68 5.12 -5.07
C GLN A 253 -6.40 5.66 -5.72
N PHE A 254 -6.39 6.90 -6.19
CA PHE A 254 -5.18 7.54 -6.72
C PHE A 254 -4.27 8.15 -5.64
N ASN A 255 -4.69 8.10 -4.38
CA ASN A 255 -3.87 8.40 -3.21
C ASN A 255 -3.43 7.11 -2.48
N GLY A 256 -3.30 6.01 -3.24
CA GLY A 256 -3.18 4.65 -2.72
C GLY A 256 -1.98 4.39 -1.80
N GLY A 257 -0.92 5.19 -1.88
CA GLY A 257 0.23 5.05 -0.99
C GLY A 257 -0.10 5.40 0.45
N VAL A 258 -0.72 6.55 0.69
CA VAL A 258 -1.16 6.98 2.02
C VAL A 258 -2.41 6.24 2.47
N GLU A 259 -3.32 5.87 1.56
CA GLU A 259 -4.51 5.08 1.90
C GLU A 259 -4.17 3.68 2.41
N ASN A 260 -3.25 2.98 1.77
CA ASN A 260 -2.75 1.70 2.26
C ASN A 260 -2.13 1.82 3.65
N PHE A 261 -1.42 2.91 3.89
CA PHE A 261 -0.87 3.21 5.21
C PHE A 261 -1.97 3.48 6.22
N ASN A 262 -2.98 4.28 5.86
CA ASN A 262 -4.15 4.59 6.71
C ASN A 262 -4.92 3.32 7.07
N GLY A 263 -5.18 2.43 6.11
CA GLY A 263 -5.82 1.14 6.34
C GLY A 263 -5.04 0.26 7.32
N TRP A 264 -3.71 0.27 7.23
CA TRP A 264 -2.86 -0.54 8.08
C TRP A 264 -2.81 -0.03 9.53
N PHE A 265 -2.59 1.28 9.74
CA PHE A 265 -2.33 1.76 11.09
C PHE A 265 -3.60 1.93 11.96
N GLN A 266 -4.77 2.06 11.35
CA GLN A 266 -6.00 2.27 12.08
C GLN A 266 -6.34 1.10 13.00
N GLU A 267 -6.16 -0.13 12.55
CA GLU A 267 -6.42 -1.31 13.37
C GLU A 267 -5.58 -1.31 14.65
N PRO A 268 -4.23 -1.30 14.62
CA PRO A 268 -3.43 -1.29 15.84
C PRO A 268 -3.51 0.03 16.64
N LEU A 269 -3.89 1.14 16.03
CA LEU A 269 -4.09 2.39 16.75
C LEU A 269 -5.38 2.36 17.58
N PHE A 270 -6.47 1.84 17.01
CA PHE A 270 -7.81 1.87 17.62
C PHE A 270 -8.22 0.54 18.28
N ASP A 271 -7.31 -0.41 18.48
CA ASP A 271 -7.49 -1.55 19.37
C ASP A 271 -7.76 -1.10 20.83
N ARG A 272 -7.38 0.14 21.15
CA ARG A 272 -7.62 0.83 22.44
C ARG A 272 -8.59 1.98 22.29
N ARG A 273 -9.28 2.24 23.39
CA ARG A 273 -10.17 3.40 23.48
C ARG A 273 -9.44 4.53 24.22
N TYR A 274 -9.37 5.67 23.59
CA TYR A 274 -8.77 6.88 24.16
C TYR A 274 -9.86 7.74 24.82
N THR A 275 -9.56 8.28 25.99
CA THR A 275 -10.44 9.20 26.72
C THR A 275 -9.97 10.65 26.61
N ARG A 276 -8.66 10.87 26.43
CA ARG A 276 -8.05 12.21 26.36
C ARG A 276 -7.31 12.41 25.04
N PRO A 277 -7.41 13.59 24.41
CA PRO A 277 -6.67 13.90 23.18
C PRO A 277 -5.16 13.75 23.34
N GLY A 278 -4.62 14.05 24.54
CA GLY A 278 -3.19 13.91 24.85
C GLY A 278 -2.71 12.46 24.77
N ASP A 279 -3.56 11.49 25.13
CA ASP A 279 -3.21 10.07 25.03
C ASP A 279 -3.08 9.62 23.56
N LEU A 280 -4.08 10.01 22.75
CA LEU A 280 -4.04 9.74 21.31
C LEU A 280 -2.86 10.45 20.63
N ARG A 281 -2.55 11.69 21.03
CA ARG A 281 -1.36 12.41 20.50
C ARG A 281 -0.06 11.67 20.81
N ARG A 282 0.11 11.19 22.04
CA ARG A 282 1.30 10.41 22.43
C ARG A 282 1.41 9.10 21.64
N GLU A 283 0.26 8.45 21.43
CA GLU A 283 0.26 7.20 20.68
C GLU A 283 0.55 7.42 19.18
N LEU A 284 0.06 8.51 18.58
CA LEU A 284 0.43 8.92 17.22
C LEU A 284 1.94 9.18 17.09
N ALA A 285 2.55 9.82 18.10
CA ALA A 285 4.00 10.03 18.10
C ALA A 285 4.77 8.71 18.15
N ARG A 286 4.32 7.73 18.96
CA ARG A 286 4.92 6.39 19.02
C ARG A 286 4.75 5.63 17.70
N LEU A 287 3.58 5.72 17.09
CA LEU A 287 3.32 5.14 15.76
C LEU A 287 4.26 5.75 14.72
N GLN A 288 4.34 7.08 14.66
CA GLN A 288 5.24 7.79 13.74
C GLN A 288 6.70 7.36 13.93
N GLU A 289 7.16 7.30 15.18
CA GLU A 289 8.52 6.85 15.52
C GLU A 289 8.75 5.42 15.05
N ALA A 290 7.83 4.49 15.35
CA ALA A 290 7.96 3.09 14.94
C ALA A 290 8.01 2.94 13.42
N VAL A 291 7.15 3.64 12.67
CA VAL A 291 7.17 3.61 11.21
C VAL A 291 8.50 4.13 10.67
N ASN A 292 8.96 5.26 11.17
CA ASN A 292 10.16 5.91 10.65
C ASN A 292 11.45 5.19 11.03
N THR A 293 11.49 4.49 12.18
CA THR A 293 12.74 3.90 12.72
C THR A 293 12.80 2.38 12.70
N GLN A 294 11.66 1.70 12.51
CA GLN A 294 11.59 0.23 12.58
C GLN A 294 11.08 -0.44 11.29
N HIS A 295 10.29 0.27 10.47
CA HIS A 295 9.77 -0.31 9.23
C HIS A 295 10.86 -0.36 8.16
N ILE A 296 11.21 -1.59 7.78
CA ILE A 296 12.21 -1.85 6.76
C ILE A 296 11.56 -1.85 5.39
N HIS A 297 12.12 -1.08 4.47
CA HIS A 297 11.64 -1.02 3.09
C HIS A 297 12.61 -1.71 2.14
N PRO A 298 12.17 -2.73 1.36
CA PRO A 298 13.01 -3.38 0.36
C PRO A 298 13.58 -2.39 -0.67
N ARG A 299 12.79 -1.39 -1.06
CA ARG A 299 13.20 -0.32 -1.98
C ARG A 299 14.41 0.48 -1.47
N LEU A 300 14.59 0.55 -0.15
CA LEU A 300 15.71 1.24 0.50
C LEU A 300 16.88 0.29 0.82
N GLY A 301 16.99 -0.85 0.14
CA GLY A 301 18.04 -1.83 0.43
C GLY A 301 17.95 -2.47 1.83
N GLY A 302 16.73 -2.50 2.41
CA GLY A 302 16.50 -3.04 3.75
C GLY A 302 16.79 -2.04 4.88
N GLN A 303 16.87 -0.75 4.58
CA GLN A 303 16.94 0.32 5.55
C GLN A 303 15.56 0.79 6.00
N THR A 304 15.48 1.40 7.17
CA THR A 304 14.32 2.18 7.60
C THR A 304 14.35 3.58 6.99
N PRO A 305 13.20 4.29 6.92
CA PRO A 305 13.17 5.68 6.46
C PRO A 305 14.18 6.57 7.18
N ALA A 306 14.27 6.46 8.51
CA ALA A 306 15.21 7.25 9.31
C ALA A 306 16.67 6.93 8.99
N GLN A 307 17.02 5.66 8.77
CA GLN A 307 18.38 5.26 8.37
C GLN A 307 18.73 5.82 6.98
N HIS A 308 17.82 5.69 6.02
CA HIS A 308 18.01 6.21 4.67
C HIS A 308 18.20 7.73 4.66
N ARG A 309 17.39 8.47 5.43
CA ARG A 309 17.41 9.93 5.47
C ARG A 309 18.61 10.54 6.17
N ARG A 310 19.36 9.79 6.99
CA ARG A 310 20.57 10.31 7.69
C ARG A 310 21.64 10.83 6.75
N GLY A 311 21.78 10.25 5.56
CA GLY A 311 22.75 10.65 4.54
C GLY A 311 22.27 11.76 3.59
N LEU A 312 21.02 12.23 3.72
CA LEU A 312 20.42 13.15 2.78
C LEU A 312 20.47 14.60 3.29
N ARG A 313 20.81 15.53 2.41
CA ARG A 313 20.65 16.97 2.64
C ARG A 313 19.22 17.37 2.30
N LEU A 314 18.34 17.33 3.28
CA LEU A 314 16.94 17.69 3.11
C LEU A 314 16.72 19.17 3.43
N ARG A 315 16.01 19.88 2.57
CA ARG A 315 15.55 21.23 2.82
C ARG A 315 14.44 21.20 3.85
N LYS A 316 14.64 21.78 5.03
CA LYS A 316 13.66 21.77 6.14
C LYS A 316 13.26 23.20 6.53
N LEU A 317 12.06 23.34 7.09
CA LEU A 317 11.70 24.54 7.83
C LEU A 317 12.41 24.58 9.19
N PRO A 318 12.81 25.75 9.68
CA PRO A 318 13.32 25.88 11.03
C PRO A 318 12.25 25.54 12.07
N ALA A 319 12.67 25.03 13.23
CA ALA A 319 11.74 24.65 14.30
C ALA A 319 10.84 25.82 14.76
N SER A 320 11.37 27.04 14.70
CA SER A 320 10.66 28.28 15.03
C SER A 320 9.71 28.78 13.96
N PHE A 321 9.64 28.10 12.80
CA PHE A 321 8.73 28.54 11.73
C PHE A 321 7.29 28.42 12.17
N GLU A 322 6.54 29.51 11.96
CA GLU A 322 5.10 29.55 12.12
C GLU A 322 4.47 29.96 10.78
N VAL A 323 3.35 29.30 10.45
CA VAL A 323 2.62 29.65 9.23
C VAL A 323 1.98 31.03 9.44
N PRO A 324 2.25 32.01 8.54
CA PRO A 324 1.67 33.34 8.67
C PRO A 324 0.15 33.29 8.71
N THR A 325 -0.45 34.00 9.64
CA THR A 325 -1.90 34.23 9.69
C THR A 325 -2.30 35.21 8.58
N GLY A 326 -3.56 35.11 8.14
CA GLY A 326 -4.07 36.01 7.09
C GLY A 326 -3.74 35.58 5.67
N ARG A 327 -3.75 36.55 4.77
CA ARG A 327 -3.58 36.31 3.34
C ARG A 327 -2.11 36.05 2.97
N LEU A 328 -1.86 34.96 2.27
CA LEU A 328 -0.54 34.68 1.71
C LEU A 328 -0.45 35.29 0.30
N PRO A 329 0.64 36.02 -0.03
CA PRO A 329 0.85 36.51 -1.39
C PRO A 329 0.95 35.36 -2.38
N LEU A 330 0.57 35.62 -3.62
CA LEU A 330 0.76 34.67 -4.70
C LEU A 330 2.24 34.61 -5.06
N ALA A 331 2.76 33.38 -5.18
CA ALA A 331 4.09 33.10 -5.69
C ALA A 331 4.01 32.41 -7.06
N GLU A 332 5.07 32.55 -7.84
CA GLU A 332 5.21 31.84 -9.11
C GLU A 332 5.42 30.34 -8.87
N GLY A 333 4.88 29.52 -9.75
CA GLY A 333 5.04 28.07 -9.70
C GLY A 333 3.93 27.35 -10.46
N GLN A 334 3.89 26.02 -10.27
CA GLN A 334 2.97 25.16 -11.01
C GLN A 334 2.01 24.43 -10.06
N VAL A 335 0.72 24.48 -10.38
CA VAL A 335 -0.35 23.74 -9.70
C VAL A 335 -0.89 22.70 -10.67
N THR A 336 -0.82 21.44 -10.30
CA THR A 336 -1.28 20.32 -11.13
C THR A 336 -2.65 19.83 -10.69
N PHE A 337 -3.54 19.66 -11.64
CA PHE A 337 -4.84 19.00 -11.43
C PHE A 337 -4.94 17.80 -12.36
N ILE A 338 -5.23 16.63 -11.83
CA ILE A 338 -5.53 15.46 -12.65
C ILE A 338 -7.05 15.36 -12.76
N ARG A 339 -7.56 15.34 -13.98
CA ARG A 339 -9.00 15.36 -14.25
C ARG A 339 -9.38 14.34 -15.31
N ARG A 340 -10.49 13.68 -15.09
CA ARG A 340 -11.13 12.81 -16.09
C ARG A 340 -11.95 13.65 -17.05
N VAL A 341 -11.80 13.41 -18.34
CA VAL A 341 -12.57 14.12 -19.37
C VAL A 341 -14.04 13.67 -19.32
N SER A 342 -14.94 14.65 -19.23
CA SER A 342 -16.38 14.42 -19.19
C SER A 342 -16.93 13.86 -20.50
N VAL A 343 -18.20 13.41 -20.50
CA VAL A 343 -18.92 12.97 -21.70
C VAL A 343 -19.01 14.09 -22.75
N ALA A 344 -19.12 15.34 -22.30
CA ALA A 344 -19.15 16.51 -23.17
C ALA A 344 -17.78 16.88 -23.77
N GLY A 345 -16.70 16.18 -23.37
CA GLY A 345 -15.34 16.47 -23.83
C GLY A 345 -14.72 17.68 -23.12
N THR A 346 -15.07 17.89 -21.87
CA THR A 346 -14.58 19.01 -21.05
C THR A 346 -13.88 18.50 -19.78
N VAL A 347 -13.03 19.34 -19.21
CA VAL A 347 -12.40 19.17 -17.89
C VAL A 347 -12.62 20.44 -17.07
N SER A 348 -12.71 20.28 -15.74
CA SER A 348 -12.91 21.43 -14.84
C SER A 348 -11.68 21.67 -13.97
N VAL A 349 -11.23 22.94 -13.92
CA VAL A 349 -10.13 23.40 -13.06
C VAL A 349 -10.58 24.69 -12.37
N LEU A 350 -10.52 24.72 -11.04
CA LEU A 350 -10.87 25.88 -10.21
C LEU A 350 -12.19 26.54 -10.64
N SER A 351 -13.26 25.75 -10.69
CA SER A 351 -14.62 26.15 -11.07
C SER A 351 -14.78 26.66 -12.52
N GLN A 352 -13.79 26.41 -13.38
CA GLN A 352 -13.90 26.69 -14.80
C GLN A 352 -13.83 25.44 -15.66
N SER A 353 -14.63 25.40 -16.73
CA SER A 353 -14.70 24.29 -17.68
C SER A 353 -13.91 24.61 -18.94
N TYR A 354 -13.08 23.66 -19.38
CA TYR A 354 -12.22 23.77 -20.56
C TYR A 354 -12.53 22.65 -21.55
N ARG A 355 -12.79 23.02 -22.81
CA ARG A 355 -13.10 22.06 -23.88
C ARG A 355 -11.82 21.45 -24.43
N VAL A 356 -11.67 20.12 -24.27
CA VAL A 356 -10.53 19.33 -24.77
C VAL A 356 -10.92 18.46 -25.97
N GLY A 357 -12.21 18.14 -26.12
CA GLY A 357 -12.74 17.36 -27.23
C GLY A 357 -13.33 16.02 -26.79
N LYS A 358 -14.47 15.64 -27.41
CA LYS A 358 -15.21 14.41 -27.08
C LYS A 358 -14.42 13.12 -27.33
N ARG A 359 -13.45 13.14 -28.27
CA ARG A 359 -12.59 11.98 -28.56
C ARG A 359 -11.72 11.54 -27.34
N HIS A 360 -11.51 12.42 -26.36
CA HIS A 360 -10.74 12.15 -25.15
C HIS A 360 -11.61 11.75 -23.94
N ARG A 361 -12.92 11.56 -24.14
CA ARG A 361 -13.88 11.16 -23.12
C ARG A 361 -13.34 10.00 -22.29
N GLY A 362 -13.44 10.13 -20.96
CA GLY A 362 -13.04 9.08 -20.00
C GLY A 362 -11.55 9.02 -19.71
N LEU A 363 -10.70 9.64 -20.53
CA LEU A 363 -9.25 9.68 -20.29
C LEU A 363 -8.89 10.65 -19.17
N TYR A 364 -7.79 10.38 -18.48
CA TYR A 364 -7.22 11.30 -17.50
C TYR A 364 -6.23 12.24 -18.15
N LEU A 365 -6.37 13.53 -17.87
CA LEU A 365 -5.45 14.56 -18.29
C LEU A 365 -4.73 15.17 -17.10
N ARG A 366 -3.45 15.46 -17.26
CA ARG A 366 -2.70 16.31 -16.35
C ARG A 366 -2.85 17.77 -16.81
N LEU A 367 -3.45 18.58 -15.96
CA LEU A 367 -3.71 20.00 -16.20
C LEU A 367 -2.80 20.82 -15.29
N VAL A 368 -1.96 21.65 -15.86
CA VAL A 368 -0.98 22.45 -15.12
C VAL A 368 -1.31 23.93 -15.27
N VAL A 369 -1.61 24.57 -14.15
CA VAL A 369 -1.70 26.03 -14.04
C VAL A 369 -0.33 26.55 -13.69
N ASP A 370 0.28 27.30 -14.57
CA ASP A 370 1.54 28.01 -14.34
C ASP A 370 1.20 29.47 -13.97
N THR A 371 1.46 29.83 -12.71
CA THR A 371 1.08 31.14 -12.16
C THR A 371 1.98 32.26 -12.65
N GLY A 372 3.25 31.98 -12.94
CA GLY A 372 4.18 32.95 -13.49
C GLY A 372 3.88 33.29 -14.95
N ARG A 373 3.50 32.29 -15.75
CA ARG A 373 3.15 32.47 -17.17
C ARG A 373 1.69 32.83 -17.40
N GLY A 374 0.84 32.73 -16.39
CA GLY A 374 -0.61 32.94 -16.56
C GLY A 374 -1.23 31.94 -17.56
N GLN A 375 -0.83 30.70 -17.53
CA GLN A 375 -1.21 29.70 -18.54
C GLN A 375 -1.72 28.40 -17.89
N LEU A 376 -2.79 27.83 -18.47
CA LEU A 376 -3.23 26.46 -18.22
C LEU A 376 -2.82 25.59 -19.40
N THR A 377 -2.10 24.50 -19.13
CA THR A 377 -1.70 23.52 -20.14
C THR A 377 -2.28 22.14 -19.80
N ALA A 378 -2.96 21.53 -20.79
CA ALA A 378 -3.42 20.14 -20.69
C ALA A 378 -2.40 19.21 -21.36
N TYR A 379 -2.09 18.11 -20.65
CA TYR A 379 -1.21 17.05 -21.13
C TYR A 379 -1.96 15.73 -21.21
N LEU A 380 -1.73 14.99 -22.29
CA LEU A 380 -2.15 13.60 -22.46
C LEU A 380 -0.90 12.75 -22.75
N ASN A 381 -0.65 11.74 -21.96
CA ASN A 381 0.52 10.84 -22.08
C ASN A 381 1.86 11.61 -22.21
N GLY A 382 2.03 12.63 -21.37
CA GLY A 382 3.23 13.47 -21.35
C GLY A 382 3.32 14.52 -22.48
N ARG A 383 2.46 14.48 -23.48
CA ARG A 383 2.45 15.43 -24.60
C ARG A 383 1.44 16.55 -24.38
N VAL A 384 1.80 17.75 -24.80
CA VAL A 384 0.87 18.91 -24.76
C VAL A 384 -0.30 18.65 -25.68
N LEU A 385 -1.51 18.65 -25.12
CA LEU A 385 -2.76 18.52 -25.86
C LEU A 385 -3.32 19.90 -26.24
N LYS A 386 -3.35 20.84 -25.28
CA LYS A 386 -3.93 22.15 -25.46
C LYS A 386 -3.40 23.14 -24.41
N ARG A 387 -3.41 24.45 -24.77
CA ARG A 387 -3.06 25.56 -23.87
C ARG A 387 -4.15 26.61 -23.90
N TRP A 388 -4.35 27.25 -22.74
CA TRP A 388 -5.25 28.40 -22.60
C TRP A 388 -4.58 29.48 -21.76
N PRO A 389 -4.84 30.76 -22.02
CA PRO A 389 -4.51 31.82 -21.08
C PRO A 389 -5.28 31.58 -19.78
N TYR A 390 -4.63 31.74 -18.65
CA TYR A 390 -5.22 31.55 -17.35
C TYR A 390 -4.96 32.75 -16.46
N LYS A 391 -5.91 33.67 -16.47
CA LYS A 391 -5.83 34.85 -15.61
C LYS A 391 -6.38 34.51 -14.24
N LEU A 392 -5.50 34.45 -13.24
CA LEU A 392 -5.92 34.41 -11.84
C LEU A 392 -6.67 35.70 -11.52
N LEU A 393 -7.73 35.60 -10.75
CA LEU A 393 -8.34 36.79 -10.17
C LEU A 393 -7.33 37.33 -9.17
N ASN A 394 -6.83 38.51 -9.42
CA ASN A 394 -6.02 39.23 -8.45
C ASN A 394 -6.91 39.45 -7.22
N ASP A 395 -6.36 39.15 -6.12
CA ASP A 395 -6.94 39.44 -4.83
C ASP A 395 -7.06 40.92 -4.55
#